data_d763c84ec34ea513be4f6d1f0eecdec5
#
_entry.id   d763c84ec34ea513be4f6d1f0eecdec5
#
_cell.length_a   1.000
_cell.length_b   1.000
_cell.length_c   1.000
_cell.angle_alpha   90.00
_cell.angle_beta   90.00
_cell.angle_gamma   90.00
#
_symmetry.space_group_name_H-M   'P 1'
#
loop_
_entity.id
_entity.type
_entity.pdbx_description
1 polymer ?
#
loop_
_entity_poly.entity_id
_entity_poly.type
_entity_poly.pdbx_seq_one_letter_code
_entity_poly.pdbx_strand_id
1 'polypeptide(L)'
;MVKIAVIGFGSQGHAHSMNLAESGCNVVVGLRKGSGHWAKAAAFAEKNSNFKVMEVEEAAEAADMVMMLVPDELAADIYNTQVAPHMKEGDVLMFAHGFNIHFNLINPAKDIDVIMVAPKGPGHTVRTQYLEGKGVPSLIAVHQDYSGRAKDYALAYACGIGAGRAG
;
A
#
# COMPACT_ATOMS: atom_id res chain seq x y z
N MET A 1 12.28 -7.19 -9.89
CA MET A 1 11.66 -7.40 -8.56
C MET A 1 10.57 -6.34 -8.39
N VAL A 2 9.36 -6.74 -8.02
CA VAL A 2 8.19 -5.87 -7.86
C VAL A 2 8.47 -4.79 -6.82
N LYS A 3 8.13 -3.55 -7.14
CA LYS A 3 8.25 -2.40 -6.25
C LYS A 3 6.87 -1.95 -5.80
N ILE A 4 6.69 -1.79 -4.48
CA ILE A 4 5.43 -1.42 -3.85
C ILE A 4 5.52 0.02 -3.36
N ALA A 5 4.61 0.87 -3.84
CA ALA A 5 4.41 2.20 -3.26
C ALA A 5 3.31 2.13 -2.20
N VAL A 6 3.59 2.71 -1.04
CA VAL A 6 2.59 2.95 0.00
C VAL A 6 2.39 4.45 0.09
N ILE A 7 1.20 4.92 -0.25
CA ILE A 7 0.85 6.34 -0.24
C ILE A 7 0.23 6.68 1.11
N GLY A 8 0.96 7.45 1.89
CA GLY A 8 0.64 7.77 3.28
C GLY A 8 1.50 7.02 4.29
N PHE A 9 1.69 7.59 5.47
CA PHE A 9 2.47 7.01 6.56
C PHE A 9 1.80 7.27 7.93
N GLY A 10 0.48 7.23 7.93
CA GLY A 10 -0.34 7.20 9.13
C GLY A 10 -0.26 5.82 9.80
N SER A 11 -1.26 5.49 10.63
CA SER A 11 -1.26 4.23 11.40
C SER A 11 -1.10 2.98 10.51
N GLN A 12 -1.89 2.85 9.45
CA GLN A 12 -1.81 1.72 8.53
C GLN A 12 -0.58 1.83 7.61
N GLY A 13 -0.32 2.99 7.04
CA GLY A 13 0.81 3.20 6.12
C GLY A 13 2.16 2.88 6.77
N HIS A 14 2.35 3.30 8.00
CA HIS A 14 3.51 2.95 8.82
C HIS A 14 3.65 1.43 8.99
N ALA A 15 2.58 0.75 9.41
CA ALA A 15 2.62 -0.69 9.66
C ALA A 15 2.86 -1.49 8.37
N HIS A 16 2.09 -1.22 7.31
CA HIS A 16 2.22 -1.92 6.03
C HIS A 16 3.62 -1.76 5.43
N SER A 17 4.09 -0.53 5.31
CA SER A 17 5.36 -0.24 4.63
C SER A 17 6.56 -0.85 5.36
N MET A 18 6.59 -0.77 6.67
CA MET A 18 7.68 -1.34 7.46
C MET A 18 7.65 -2.87 7.47
N ASN A 19 6.47 -3.48 7.62
CA ASN A 19 6.31 -4.94 7.58
C ASN A 19 6.72 -5.51 6.22
N LEU A 20 6.29 -4.86 5.12
CA LEU A 20 6.69 -5.25 3.77
C LEU A 20 8.20 -5.19 3.57
N ALA A 21 8.84 -4.10 4.00
CA ALA A 21 10.29 -3.95 3.88
C ALA A 21 11.05 -5.02 4.67
N GLU A 22 10.64 -5.28 5.91
CA GLU A 22 11.24 -6.32 6.74
C GLU A 22 10.92 -7.74 6.24
N SER A 23 9.88 -7.91 5.44
CA SER A 23 9.58 -9.15 4.71
C SER A 23 10.38 -9.32 3.40
N GLY A 24 11.27 -8.36 3.10
CA GLY A 24 12.15 -8.42 1.94
C GLY A 24 11.60 -7.77 0.66
N CYS A 25 10.47 -7.07 0.73
CA CYS A 25 9.91 -6.33 -0.40
C CYS A 25 10.66 -5.01 -0.63
N ASN A 26 10.70 -4.55 -1.89
CA ASN A 26 11.13 -3.19 -2.21
C ASN A 26 9.96 -2.24 -2.02
N VAL A 27 10.11 -1.30 -1.10
CA VAL A 27 9.05 -0.38 -0.69
C VAL A 27 9.47 1.07 -0.92
N VAL A 28 8.57 1.86 -1.48
CA VAL A 28 8.68 3.31 -1.51
C VAL A 28 7.45 3.90 -0.81
N VAL A 29 7.69 4.81 0.11
CA VAL A 29 6.61 5.55 0.77
C VAL A 29 6.45 6.89 0.07
N GLY A 30 5.24 7.16 -0.41
CA GLY A 30 4.87 8.42 -1.04
C GLY A 30 4.24 9.36 -0.01
N LEU A 31 4.86 10.53 0.19
CA LEU A 31 4.39 11.55 1.11
C LEU A 31 4.43 12.92 0.43
N ARG A 32 3.54 13.83 0.82
CA ARG A 32 3.66 15.23 0.41
C ARG A 32 4.92 15.85 1.01
N LYS A 33 5.55 16.74 0.29
CA LYS A 33 6.66 17.54 0.79
C LYS A 33 6.23 18.33 2.04
N GLY A 34 7.04 18.25 3.10
CA GLY A 34 6.71 18.87 4.39
C GLY A 34 5.73 18.10 5.27
N SER A 35 5.41 16.85 4.92
CA SER A 35 4.63 15.97 5.79
C SER A 35 5.31 15.78 7.14
N GLY A 36 4.55 15.85 8.23
CA GLY A 36 5.03 15.54 9.59
C GLY A 36 5.51 14.09 9.77
N HIS A 37 5.15 13.20 8.86
CA HIS A 37 5.59 11.79 8.87
C HIS A 37 6.92 11.56 8.14
N TRP A 38 7.41 12.55 7.39
CA TRP A 38 8.62 12.39 6.55
C TRP A 38 9.85 11.98 7.35
N ALA A 39 10.14 12.67 8.45
CA ALA A 39 11.30 12.39 9.28
C ALA A 39 11.29 10.96 9.84
N LYS A 40 10.13 10.47 10.27
CA LYS A 40 9.97 9.11 10.80
C LYS A 40 10.19 8.05 9.73
N ALA A 41 9.64 8.27 8.54
CA ALA A 41 9.84 7.37 7.41
C ALA A 41 11.29 7.39 6.92
N ALA A 42 11.93 8.55 6.85
CA ALA A 42 13.34 8.71 6.47
C ALA A 42 14.29 8.01 7.46
N ALA A 43 14.03 8.11 8.75
CA ALA A 43 14.82 7.41 9.78
C ALA A 43 14.77 5.89 9.64
N PHE A 44 13.65 5.32 9.20
CA PHE A 44 13.56 3.91 8.88
C PHE A 44 14.32 3.56 7.59
N ALA A 45 14.25 4.44 6.59
CA ALA A 45 14.97 4.27 5.32
C ALA A 45 16.50 4.21 5.51
N GLU A 46 17.05 4.98 6.44
CA GLU A 46 18.50 4.96 6.77
C GLU A 46 18.99 3.58 7.18
N LYS A 47 18.13 2.77 7.79
CA LYS A 47 18.44 1.44 8.32
C LYS A 47 18.05 0.30 7.40
N ASN A 48 17.31 0.59 6.33
CA ASN A 48 16.73 -0.41 5.44
C ASN A 48 16.89 0.00 3.98
N SER A 49 17.86 -0.59 3.29
CA SER A 49 18.21 -0.24 1.91
C SER A 49 17.09 -0.48 0.88
N ASN A 50 16.14 -1.35 1.22
CA ASN A 50 14.97 -1.67 0.40
C ASN A 50 13.74 -0.82 0.71
N PHE A 51 13.92 0.25 1.50
CA PHE A 51 12.87 1.20 1.87
C PHE A 51 13.31 2.62 1.50
N LYS A 52 12.47 3.35 0.79
CA LYS A 52 12.73 4.74 0.38
C LYS A 52 11.53 5.62 0.68
N VAL A 53 11.79 6.93 0.79
CA VAL A 53 10.75 7.96 0.94
C VAL A 53 10.90 8.95 -0.20
N MET A 54 9.81 9.30 -0.84
CA MET A 54 9.77 10.28 -1.93
C MET A 54 8.39 10.94 -2.02
N GLU A 55 8.24 11.91 -2.90
CA GLU A 55 6.93 12.53 -3.13
C GLU A 55 5.96 11.51 -3.75
N VAL A 56 4.66 11.77 -3.63
CA VAL A 56 3.61 10.82 -4.04
C VAL A 56 3.72 10.46 -5.52
N GLU A 57 3.93 11.46 -6.38
CA GLU A 57 4.05 11.26 -7.83
C GLU A 57 5.25 10.37 -8.19
N GLU A 58 6.41 10.65 -7.57
CA GLU A 58 7.63 9.87 -7.76
C GLU A 58 7.46 8.43 -7.29
N ALA A 59 6.79 8.23 -6.15
CA ALA A 59 6.52 6.91 -5.62
C ALA A 59 5.59 6.10 -6.54
N ALA A 60 4.53 6.74 -7.05
CA ALA A 60 3.61 6.11 -7.99
C ALA A 60 4.30 5.71 -9.31
N GLU A 61 5.13 6.61 -9.87
CA GLU A 61 5.87 6.35 -11.10
C GLU A 61 6.89 5.21 -10.95
N ALA A 62 7.52 5.10 -9.78
CA ALA A 62 8.54 4.10 -9.50
C ALA A 62 7.99 2.70 -9.22
N ALA A 63 6.70 2.56 -8.94
CA ALA A 63 6.11 1.33 -8.43
C ALA A 63 5.35 0.52 -9.49
N ASP A 64 5.22 -0.77 -9.24
CA ASP A 64 4.35 -1.70 -9.97
C ASP A 64 3.03 -1.92 -9.23
N MET A 65 3.03 -1.71 -7.91
CA MET A 65 1.87 -1.84 -7.03
C MET A 65 1.75 -0.59 -6.16
N VAL A 66 0.57 -0.02 -6.08
CA VAL A 66 0.30 1.20 -5.29
C VAL A 66 -0.79 0.93 -4.27
N MET A 67 -0.47 1.06 -2.98
CA MET A 67 -1.41 0.96 -1.87
C MET A 67 -1.78 2.35 -1.36
N MET A 68 -3.07 2.69 -1.45
CA MET A 68 -3.61 3.96 -0.97
C MET A 68 -3.94 3.87 0.52
N LEU A 69 -3.15 4.51 1.37
CA LEU A 69 -3.33 4.54 2.83
C LEU A 69 -3.36 5.99 3.37
N VAL A 70 -4.04 6.84 2.66
CA VAL A 70 -4.37 8.22 3.05
C VAL A 70 -5.81 8.29 3.57
N PRO A 71 -6.19 9.35 4.31
CA PRO A 71 -7.57 9.55 4.72
C PRO A 71 -8.55 9.51 3.54
N ASP A 72 -9.73 8.91 3.72
CA ASP A 72 -10.70 8.67 2.66
C ASP A 72 -11.15 9.94 1.93
N GLU A 73 -11.31 11.02 2.67
CA GLU A 73 -11.68 12.32 2.14
C GLU A 73 -10.63 12.94 1.22
N LEU A 74 -9.39 12.51 1.31
CA LEU A 74 -8.27 12.97 0.48
C LEU A 74 -7.89 11.98 -0.62
N ALA A 75 -8.31 10.74 -0.49
CA ALA A 75 -7.84 9.64 -1.35
C ALA A 75 -8.18 9.85 -2.81
N ALA A 76 -9.40 10.30 -3.13
CA ALA A 76 -9.82 10.52 -4.50
C ALA A 76 -9.01 11.65 -5.19
N ASP A 77 -8.78 12.76 -4.49
CA ASP A 77 -8.00 13.88 -5.02
C ASP A 77 -6.53 13.47 -5.24
N ILE A 78 -5.91 12.85 -4.25
CA ILE A 78 -4.52 12.36 -4.36
C ILE A 78 -4.39 11.33 -5.48
N TYR A 79 -5.31 10.39 -5.57
CA TYR A 79 -5.31 9.40 -6.64
C TYR A 79 -5.40 10.04 -8.01
N ASN A 80 -6.41 10.87 -8.24
CA ASN A 80 -6.68 11.46 -9.55
C ASN A 80 -5.57 12.42 -10.02
N THR A 81 -4.95 13.17 -9.10
CA THR A 81 -3.95 14.19 -9.44
C THR A 81 -2.51 13.69 -9.39
N GLN A 82 -2.18 12.75 -8.51
CA GLN A 82 -0.79 12.39 -8.21
C GLN A 82 -0.46 10.91 -8.45
N VAL A 83 -1.44 10.02 -8.52
CA VAL A 83 -1.20 8.58 -8.69
C VAL A 83 -1.63 8.11 -10.08
N ALA A 84 -2.88 8.35 -10.46
CA ALA A 84 -3.43 7.86 -11.72
C ALA A 84 -2.62 8.26 -12.97
N PRO A 85 -2.08 9.50 -13.09
CA PRO A 85 -1.27 9.90 -14.24
C PRO A 85 0.04 9.09 -14.41
N HIS A 86 0.49 8.46 -13.36
CA HIS A 86 1.77 7.70 -13.33
C HIS A 86 1.58 6.19 -13.33
N MET A 87 0.34 5.69 -13.22
CA MET A 87 0.05 4.26 -13.32
C MET A 87 0.13 3.78 -14.77
N LYS A 88 0.65 2.58 -14.94
CA LYS A 88 0.90 1.93 -16.24
C LYS A 88 0.02 0.71 -16.40
N GLU A 89 -0.17 0.28 -17.65
CA GLU A 89 -0.84 -0.98 -17.96
C GLU A 89 -0.24 -2.14 -17.17
N GLY A 90 -1.08 -2.92 -16.52
CA GLY A 90 -0.69 -4.08 -15.71
C GLY A 90 -0.28 -3.75 -14.27
N ASP A 91 -0.24 -2.48 -13.87
CA ASP A 91 -0.01 -2.11 -12.48
C ASP A 91 -1.16 -2.57 -11.57
N VAL A 92 -0.91 -2.56 -10.27
CA VAL A 92 -1.89 -2.97 -9.25
C VAL A 92 -2.22 -1.79 -8.35
N LEU A 93 -3.49 -1.43 -8.29
CA LEU A 93 -4.02 -0.45 -7.34
C LEU A 93 -4.64 -1.17 -6.16
N MET A 94 -4.28 -0.76 -4.93
CA MET A 94 -4.72 -1.41 -3.70
C MET A 94 -5.33 -0.42 -2.72
N PHE A 95 -6.31 -0.93 -1.97
CA PHE A 95 -6.97 -0.23 -0.86
C PHE A 95 -7.02 -1.13 0.38
N ALA A 96 -7.09 -0.51 1.57
CA ALA A 96 -7.32 -1.20 2.82
C ALA A 96 -8.81 -1.27 3.21
N HIS A 97 -9.68 -0.60 2.46
CA HIS A 97 -11.14 -0.72 2.51
C HIS A 97 -11.76 -0.21 1.21
N GLY A 98 -13.01 -0.56 0.96
CA GLY A 98 -13.67 -0.36 -0.33
C GLY A 98 -14.40 0.97 -0.52
N PHE A 99 -14.33 1.94 0.41
CA PHE A 99 -15.14 3.15 0.40
C PHE A 99 -15.08 3.91 -0.93
N ASN A 100 -13.89 4.30 -1.36
CA ASN A 100 -13.71 5.13 -2.57
C ASN A 100 -14.10 4.40 -3.87
N ILE A 101 -13.94 3.08 -3.93
CA ILE A 101 -14.37 2.27 -5.07
C ILE A 101 -15.88 2.05 -5.03
N HIS A 102 -16.44 1.70 -3.87
CA HIS A 102 -17.86 1.43 -3.72
C HIS A 102 -18.73 2.64 -4.07
N PHE A 103 -18.33 3.83 -3.65
CA PHE A 103 -19.04 5.07 -3.93
C PHE A 103 -18.62 5.75 -5.23
N ASN A 104 -17.81 5.08 -6.09
CA ASN A 104 -17.33 5.61 -7.36
C ASN A 104 -16.58 6.95 -7.25
N LEU A 105 -15.93 7.22 -6.14
CA LEU A 105 -15.09 8.41 -5.94
C LEU A 105 -13.74 8.25 -6.65
N ILE A 106 -13.29 7.01 -6.80
CA ILE A 106 -12.13 6.61 -7.60
C ILE A 106 -12.61 5.64 -8.67
N ASN A 107 -12.31 5.96 -9.93
CA ASN A 107 -12.63 5.13 -11.10
C ASN A 107 -11.31 4.73 -11.76
N PRO A 108 -10.75 3.55 -11.42
CA PRO A 108 -9.49 3.10 -11.97
C PRO A 108 -9.57 2.84 -13.48
N ALA A 109 -8.44 2.97 -14.18
CA ALA A 109 -8.30 2.54 -15.55
C ALA A 109 -8.61 1.04 -15.68
N LYS A 110 -9.07 0.62 -16.86
CA LYS A 110 -9.51 -0.78 -17.09
C LYS A 110 -8.35 -1.75 -17.31
N ASP A 111 -7.17 -1.24 -17.54
CA ASP A 111 -5.94 -1.96 -17.86
C ASP A 111 -5.03 -2.18 -16.66
N ILE A 112 -5.57 -2.06 -15.43
CA ILE A 112 -4.87 -2.35 -14.18
C ILE A 112 -5.66 -3.32 -13.31
N ASP A 113 -4.98 -3.97 -12.37
CA ASP A 113 -5.65 -4.73 -11.32
C ASP A 113 -6.11 -3.80 -10.19
N VAL A 114 -7.25 -4.10 -9.59
CA VAL A 114 -7.74 -3.36 -8.40
C VAL A 114 -8.13 -4.36 -7.33
N ILE A 115 -7.46 -4.28 -6.20
CA ILE A 115 -7.62 -5.22 -5.08
C ILE A 115 -7.78 -4.49 -3.75
N MET A 116 -8.28 -5.21 -2.76
CA MET A 116 -8.35 -4.78 -1.36
C MET A 116 -7.61 -5.77 -0.48
N VAL A 117 -6.80 -5.25 0.44
CA VAL A 117 -6.22 -6.01 1.55
C VAL A 117 -6.48 -5.22 2.83
N ALA A 118 -7.37 -5.72 3.65
CA ALA A 118 -7.92 -5.02 4.81
C ALA A 118 -7.60 -5.76 6.12
N PRO A 119 -6.52 -5.41 6.82
CA PRO A 119 -6.24 -5.95 8.15
C PRO A 119 -7.37 -5.63 9.13
N LYS A 120 -7.74 -6.60 9.94
CA LYS A 120 -8.78 -6.49 10.97
C LYS A 120 -8.20 -6.06 12.31
N GLY A 121 -7.52 -4.92 12.31
CA GLY A 121 -6.93 -4.31 13.48
C GLY A 121 -6.31 -2.95 13.18
N PRO A 122 -6.12 -2.11 14.19
CA PRO A 122 -5.45 -0.82 14.01
C PRO A 122 -3.98 -1.02 13.61
N GLY A 123 -3.40 -0.03 12.95
CA GLY A 123 -2.04 -0.14 12.39
C GLY A 123 -0.98 -0.48 13.42
N HIS A 124 -1.05 0.07 14.63
CA HIS A 124 -0.10 -0.29 15.69
C HIS A 124 -0.18 -1.78 16.08
N THR A 125 -1.37 -2.39 16.04
CA THR A 125 -1.54 -3.83 16.28
C THR A 125 -0.99 -4.64 15.12
N VAL A 126 -1.22 -4.22 13.88
CA VAL A 126 -0.62 -4.86 12.69
C VAL A 126 0.89 -4.89 12.81
N ARG A 127 1.50 -3.78 13.25
CA ARG A 127 2.96 -3.69 13.45
C ARG A 127 3.45 -4.54 14.62
N THR A 128 2.81 -4.45 15.78
CA THR A 128 3.22 -5.18 16.99
C THR A 128 3.12 -6.69 16.79
N GLN A 129 2.02 -7.17 16.24
CA GLN A 129 1.84 -8.61 15.96
C GLN A 129 2.89 -9.12 14.98
N TYR A 130 3.23 -8.34 13.97
CA TYR A 130 4.31 -8.69 13.04
C TYR A 130 5.66 -8.86 13.75
N LEU A 131 6.03 -7.90 14.62
CA LEU A 131 7.28 -7.95 15.39
C LEU A 131 7.34 -9.14 16.35
N GLU A 132 6.19 -9.59 16.86
CA GLU A 132 6.06 -10.79 17.70
C GLU A 132 6.06 -12.11 16.89
N GLY A 133 6.25 -12.05 15.57
CA GLY A 133 6.19 -13.23 14.70
C GLY A 133 4.77 -13.75 14.43
N LYS A 134 3.76 -12.96 14.79
CA LYS A 134 2.35 -13.22 14.56
C LYS A 134 1.81 -12.37 13.41
N GLY A 135 0.52 -12.40 13.16
CA GLY A 135 -0.15 -11.58 12.16
C GLY A 135 -1.54 -11.15 12.62
N VAL A 136 -2.09 -10.16 11.92
CA VAL A 136 -3.49 -9.75 12.06
C VAL A 136 -4.27 -10.32 10.88
N PRO A 137 -5.40 -11.01 11.11
CA PRO A 137 -6.25 -11.50 10.03
C PRO A 137 -6.64 -10.36 9.08
N SER A 138 -6.58 -10.62 7.79
CA SER A 138 -6.90 -9.62 6.77
C SER A 138 -7.93 -10.16 5.78
N LEU A 139 -8.89 -9.33 5.42
CA LEU A 139 -9.78 -9.61 4.30
C LEU A 139 -9.08 -9.24 3.00
N ILE A 140 -9.27 -10.05 1.96
CA ILE A 140 -8.87 -9.73 0.60
C ILE A 140 -10.10 -9.71 -0.32
N ALA A 141 -10.09 -8.84 -1.29
CA ALA A 141 -11.09 -8.79 -2.35
C ALA A 141 -10.45 -8.38 -3.67
N VAL A 142 -11.02 -8.87 -4.77
CA VAL A 142 -10.64 -8.46 -6.12
C VAL A 142 -11.81 -7.68 -6.71
N HIS A 143 -11.57 -6.42 -7.05
CA HIS A 143 -12.56 -5.58 -7.74
C HIS A 143 -12.40 -5.67 -9.27
N GLN A 144 -11.15 -5.67 -9.75
CA GLN A 144 -10.80 -5.74 -11.17
C GLN A 144 -9.57 -6.62 -11.35
N ASP A 145 -9.63 -7.57 -12.25
CA ASP A 145 -8.57 -8.54 -12.55
C ASP A 145 -8.19 -8.48 -14.03
N TYR A 146 -7.37 -7.50 -14.37
CA TYR A 146 -6.86 -7.32 -15.73
C TYR A 146 -5.80 -8.35 -16.09
N SER A 147 -4.88 -8.63 -15.15
CA SER A 147 -3.75 -9.54 -15.37
C SER A 147 -4.10 -11.03 -15.29
N GLY A 148 -5.25 -11.38 -14.72
CA GLY A 148 -5.59 -12.76 -14.34
C GLY A 148 -4.87 -13.23 -13.07
N ARG A 149 -4.15 -12.34 -12.37
CA ARG A 149 -3.35 -12.64 -11.18
C ARG A 149 -3.66 -11.73 -9.98
N ALA A 150 -4.72 -10.96 -10.04
CA ALA A 150 -5.04 -9.99 -8.98
C ALA A 150 -5.16 -10.64 -7.60
N LYS A 151 -5.75 -11.83 -7.52
CA LYS A 151 -5.86 -12.59 -6.26
C LYS A 151 -4.49 -12.99 -5.71
N ASP A 152 -3.56 -13.40 -6.57
CA ASP A 152 -2.21 -13.78 -6.16
C ASP A 152 -1.46 -12.57 -5.57
N TYR A 153 -1.60 -11.40 -6.18
CA TYR A 153 -1.05 -10.15 -5.64
C TYR A 153 -1.64 -9.78 -4.29
N ALA A 154 -2.96 -9.93 -4.11
CA ALA A 154 -3.61 -9.67 -2.84
C ALA A 154 -3.10 -10.61 -1.74
N LEU A 155 -2.98 -11.90 -2.02
CA LEU A 155 -2.44 -12.89 -1.09
C LEU A 155 -0.97 -12.63 -0.77
N ALA A 156 -0.13 -12.35 -1.75
CA ALA A 156 1.27 -12.05 -1.56
C ALA A 156 1.48 -10.80 -0.68
N TYR A 157 0.70 -9.74 -0.94
CA TYR A 157 0.72 -8.54 -0.12
C TYR A 157 0.29 -8.83 1.34
N ALA A 158 -0.82 -9.54 1.52
CA ALA A 158 -1.31 -9.95 2.84
C ALA A 158 -0.25 -10.75 3.62
N CYS A 159 0.43 -11.68 2.96
CA CYS A 159 1.56 -12.41 3.56
C CYS A 159 2.71 -11.47 3.93
N GLY A 160 3.05 -10.51 3.06
CA GLY A 160 4.11 -9.55 3.30
C GLY A 160 3.89 -8.66 4.52
N ILE A 161 2.64 -8.28 4.81
CA ILE A 161 2.31 -7.52 6.03
C ILE A 161 2.12 -8.41 7.28
N GLY A 162 2.23 -9.72 7.13
CA GLY A 162 2.17 -10.69 8.23
C GLY A 162 0.84 -11.43 8.39
N ALA A 163 -0.19 -11.12 7.60
CA ALA A 163 -1.52 -11.72 7.75
C ALA A 163 -1.52 -13.25 7.58
N GLY A 164 -0.65 -13.81 6.76
CA GLY A 164 -0.51 -15.25 6.57
C GLY A 164 -0.11 -16.02 7.83
N ARG A 165 0.32 -15.33 8.89
CA ARG A 165 0.65 -15.94 10.21
C ARG A 165 -0.56 -15.97 11.15
N ALA A 166 -1.67 -15.39 10.77
CA ALA A 166 -2.89 -15.36 11.58
C ALA A 166 -3.83 -16.56 11.32
N GLY A 167 -3.51 -17.41 10.36
CA GLY A 167 -4.27 -18.62 10.01
C GLY A 167 -5.03 -18.49 8.71
#